data_780f17e254b8e5261f56669db240cbf7
#
_entry.id   780f17e254b8e5261f56669db240cbf7
#
_cell.length_a   1.000
_cell.length_b   1.000
_cell.length_c   1.000
_cell.angle_alpha   90.00
_cell.angle_beta   90.00
_cell.angle_gamma   90.00
#
_symmetry.space_group_name_H-M   'P 1'
#
loop_
_entity.id
_entity.type
_entity.pdbx_description
1 polymer ?
#
loop_
_entity_poly.entity_id
_entity_poly.type
_entity_poly.pdbx_seq_one_letter_code
_entity_poly.pdbx_strand_id
1 'polypeptide(L)'
;FFNYGVGTNEDSNISSTVLIDLKGNELSLYKYKGTQFIDNIEEVATTFTELKEVMYNRYKEMQINGDKLYKGKPIYVVIDEVGTIGTYHDKKIRDAIFNDMIELFQKGRACKIIFLIFAQKCDSTNIPSNVLTNIQSRILMKTDSEFNTNSMIGTKEQIQNITHIDVANFNKGRAITKDGITSETSLIQVPYVSENEHRNIVRHLGHSLKN
;
A
#
# COMPACT_ATOMS: atom_id res chain seq x y z
N PHE A 1 4.16 -10.52 8.32
CA PHE A 1 4.42 -9.12 8.04
C PHE A 1 4.07 -8.19 9.21
N PHE A 2 3.01 -8.46 9.98
CA PHE A 2 2.53 -7.58 11.06
C PHE A 2 3.31 -7.65 12.39
N ASN A 3 4.26 -8.54 12.55
CA ASN A 3 4.96 -8.73 13.84
C ASN A 3 6.14 -7.77 14.11
N TYR A 4 6.46 -6.84 13.19
CA TYR A 4 7.64 -5.97 13.33
C TYR A 4 7.34 -4.48 13.45
N GLY A 5 6.12 -4.07 13.72
CA GLY A 5 5.77 -2.66 13.60
C GLY A 5 4.83 -2.07 14.64
N VAL A 6 4.48 -2.80 15.69
CA VAL A 6 3.53 -2.28 16.68
C VAL A 6 4.26 -1.51 17.77
N GLY A 7 4.47 -0.26 17.53
CA GLY A 7 4.98 0.70 18.49
C GLY A 7 4.81 2.11 17.93
N THR A 8 4.44 3.05 18.76
CA THR A 8 4.47 4.48 18.43
C THR A 8 5.91 4.86 18.09
N ASN A 9 6.13 5.58 17.00
CA ASN A 9 7.39 6.28 16.80
C ASN A 9 7.49 7.36 17.89
N GLU A 10 8.52 7.31 18.70
CA GLU A 10 8.72 8.26 19.81
C GLU A 10 8.79 9.73 19.35
N ASP A 11 9.05 9.95 18.05
CA ASP A 11 9.27 11.26 17.44
C ASP A 11 8.08 11.78 16.60
N SER A 12 6.96 11.05 16.53
CA SER A 12 5.80 11.47 15.74
C SER A 12 4.48 10.99 16.36
N ASN A 13 3.41 11.75 16.12
CA ASN A 13 2.05 11.35 16.48
C ASN A 13 1.50 10.21 15.59
N ILE A 14 2.29 9.77 14.59
CA ILE A 14 1.89 8.72 13.65
C ILE A 14 2.25 7.35 14.19
N SER A 15 1.28 6.47 14.23
CA SER A 15 1.47 5.05 14.53
C SER A 15 2.38 4.37 13.50
N SER A 16 3.10 3.31 13.91
CA SER A 16 3.93 2.52 12.99
C SER A 16 3.14 1.80 11.90
N THR A 17 1.82 1.71 12.03
CA THR A 17 0.91 1.16 11.03
C THR A 17 -0.30 2.06 10.89
N VAL A 18 -0.52 2.58 9.69
CA VAL A 18 -1.66 3.39 9.30
C VAL A 18 -2.54 2.54 8.36
N LEU A 19 -3.80 2.38 8.73
CA LEU A 19 -4.79 1.61 7.97
C LEU A 19 -5.84 2.58 7.44
N ILE A 20 -5.94 2.71 6.12
CA ILE A 20 -6.88 3.59 5.44
C ILE A 20 -7.93 2.72 4.75
N ASP A 21 -9.15 2.80 5.23
CA ASP A 21 -10.31 2.06 4.73
C ASP A 21 -11.53 2.98 4.70
N LEU A 22 -11.68 3.73 3.62
CA LEU A 22 -12.77 4.69 3.43
C LEU A 22 -14.16 4.05 3.27
N LYS A 23 -14.22 2.71 3.18
CA LYS A 23 -15.47 1.93 3.24
C LYS A 23 -15.76 1.42 4.66
N GLY A 24 -14.74 1.37 5.53
CA GLY A 24 -14.85 1.02 6.94
C GLY A 24 -15.07 -0.47 7.25
N ASN A 25 -14.92 -1.36 6.29
CA ASN A 25 -15.31 -2.78 6.43
C ASN A 25 -14.12 -3.73 6.59
N GLU A 26 -13.12 -3.65 5.69
CA GLU A 26 -12.12 -4.71 5.55
C GLU A 26 -11.00 -4.58 6.58
N LEU A 27 -10.45 -3.39 6.77
CA LEU A 27 -9.33 -3.16 7.69
C LEU A 27 -9.77 -2.87 9.13
N SER A 28 -11.05 -2.69 9.39
CA SER A 28 -11.59 -2.39 10.73
C SER A 28 -11.28 -3.48 11.76
N LEU A 29 -11.11 -4.73 11.33
CA LEU A 29 -10.73 -5.87 12.16
C LEU A 29 -9.31 -5.76 12.73
N TYR A 30 -8.46 -4.92 12.14
CA TYR A 30 -7.06 -4.72 12.51
C TYR A 30 -6.82 -3.46 13.35
N LYS A 31 -7.87 -2.93 14.00
CA LYS A 31 -7.77 -1.82 14.96
C LYS A 31 -7.16 -2.31 16.29
N TYR A 32 -5.85 -2.24 16.40
CA TYR A 32 -5.12 -2.61 17.61
C TYR A 32 -4.38 -1.41 18.21
N LYS A 33 -3.92 -1.57 19.46
CA LYS A 33 -3.01 -0.60 20.06
C LYS A 33 -1.75 -0.45 19.19
N GLY A 34 -1.47 0.77 18.77
CA GLY A 34 -0.34 1.09 17.88
C GLY A 34 -0.67 1.05 16.39
N THR A 35 -1.93 0.85 16.01
CA THR A 35 -2.44 1.13 14.67
C THR A 35 -3.29 2.40 14.66
N GLN A 36 -3.12 3.22 13.63
CA GLN A 36 -4.02 4.34 13.33
C GLN A 36 -4.98 3.85 12.24
N PHE A 37 -6.27 3.93 12.49
CA PHE A 37 -7.30 3.55 11.52
C PHE A 37 -8.04 4.79 11.06
N ILE A 38 -8.15 4.97 9.74
CA ILE A 38 -8.69 6.14 9.08
C ILE A 38 -9.81 5.69 8.14
N ASP A 39 -11.01 6.22 8.35
CA ASP A 39 -12.20 5.96 7.53
C ASP A 39 -12.84 7.23 6.92
N ASN A 40 -12.17 8.37 7.06
CA ASN A 40 -12.58 9.63 6.44
C ASN A 40 -11.43 10.28 5.65
N ILE A 41 -11.76 10.97 4.58
CA ILE A 41 -10.77 11.46 3.62
C ILE A 41 -10.03 12.71 4.10
N GLU A 42 -10.62 13.51 4.95
CA GLU A 42 -9.98 14.69 5.54
C GLU A 42 -8.84 14.28 6.46
N GLU A 43 -9.03 13.20 7.21
CA GLU A 43 -7.98 12.61 8.03
C GLU A 43 -6.89 11.98 7.17
N VAL A 44 -7.24 11.37 6.01
CA VAL A 44 -6.23 10.89 5.04
C VAL A 44 -5.34 12.04 4.57
N ALA A 45 -5.93 13.18 4.19
CA ALA A 45 -5.16 14.35 3.73
C ALA A 45 -4.23 14.87 4.82
N THR A 46 -4.71 14.98 6.06
CA THR A 46 -3.91 15.41 7.21
C THR A 46 -2.76 14.43 7.47
N THR A 47 -3.06 13.13 7.50
CA THR A 47 -2.06 12.08 7.75
C THR A 47 -0.97 12.05 6.68
N PHE A 48 -1.29 12.27 5.41
CA PHE A 48 -0.26 12.33 4.36
C PHE A 48 0.65 13.55 4.51
N THR A 49 0.12 14.68 4.92
CA THR A 49 0.93 15.84 5.26
C THR A 49 1.87 15.55 6.43
N GLU A 50 1.38 14.92 7.49
CA GLU A 50 2.19 14.51 8.65
C GLU A 50 3.26 13.46 8.26
N LEU A 51 2.93 12.50 7.40
CA LEU A 51 3.89 11.52 6.87
C LEU A 51 5.03 12.20 6.09
N LYS A 52 4.75 13.27 5.36
CA LYS A 52 5.80 14.06 4.68
C LYS A 52 6.69 14.77 5.70
N GLU A 53 6.15 15.33 6.75
CA GLU A 53 6.95 15.94 7.83
C GLU A 53 7.87 14.91 8.48
N VAL A 54 7.35 13.73 8.80
CA VAL A 54 8.15 12.59 9.30
C VAL A 54 9.25 12.22 8.31
N MET A 55 8.94 12.13 7.03
CA MET A 55 9.90 11.84 5.98
C MET A 55 11.04 12.85 5.97
N TYR A 56 10.74 14.15 5.99
CA TYR A 56 11.76 15.19 6.01
C TYR A 56 12.61 15.18 7.29
N ASN A 57 12.02 14.91 8.44
CA ASN A 57 12.76 14.81 9.71
C ASN A 57 13.71 13.61 9.67
N ARG A 58 13.27 12.46 9.16
CA ARG A 58 14.12 11.28 8.96
C ARG A 58 15.26 11.55 7.98
N TYR A 59 15.04 12.31 6.92
CA TYR A 59 16.11 12.73 6.00
C TYR A 59 17.16 13.61 6.70
N LYS A 60 16.73 14.57 7.55
CA LYS A 60 17.66 15.39 8.34
C LYS A 60 18.52 14.51 9.27
N GLU A 61 17.89 13.56 9.96
CA GLU A 61 18.59 12.60 10.82
C GLU A 61 19.61 11.77 10.02
N MET A 62 19.21 11.24 8.88
CA MET A 62 20.09 10.48 7.99
C MET A 62 21.29 11.32 7.52
N GLN A 63 21.06 12.59 7.17
CA GLN A 63 22.16 13.50 6.78
C GLN A 63 23.15 13.76 7.91
N ILE A 64 22.67 13.99 9.12
CA ILE A 64 23.51 14.20 10.30
C ILE A 64 24.36 12.95 10.58
N ASN A 65 23.77 11.76 10.45
CA ASN A 65 24.44 10.48 10.74
C ASN A 65 25.26 9.93 9.57
N GLY A 66 25.20 10.54 8.37
CA GLY A 66 25.84 10.03 7.16
C GLY A 66 25.20 8.74 6.61
N ASP A 67 23.95 8.49 6.94
CA ASP A 67 23.22 7.28 6.56
C ASP A 67 22.53 7.41 5.20
N LYS A 68 22.54 6.34 4.40
CA LYS A 68 21.80 6.27 3.14
C LYS A 68 20.37 5.73 3.31
N LEU A 69 20.10 5.04 4.41
CA LEU A 69 18.79 4.48 4.76
C LEU A 69 18.51 4.77 6.23
N TYR A 70 17.28 5.13 6.53
CA TYR A 70 16.83 5.34 7.90
C TYR A 70 16.99 4.07 8.74
N LYS A 71 17.57 4.17 9.95
CA LYS A 71 17.85 3.01 10.81
C LYS A 71 16.72 2.69 11.79
N GLY A 72 15.84 3.66 12.06
CA GLY A 72 14.69 3.47 12.96
C GLY A 72 13.60 2.54 12.40
N LYS A 73 12.48 2.48 13.10
CA LYS A 73 11.34 1.61 12.76
C LYS A 73 10.65 2.05 11.48
N PRO A 74 10.14 1.12 10.65
CA PRO A 74 9.35 1.45 9.48
C PRO A 74 7.96 1.95 9.88
N ILE A 75 7.35 2.73 8.98
CA ILE A 75 5.92 3.04 8.98
C ILE A 75 5.30 2.31 7.79
N TYR A 76 4.25 1.54 8.07
CA TYR A 76 3.46 0.87 7.05
C TYR A 76 2.16 1.63 6.84
N VAL A 77 1.85 1.98 5.61
CA VAL A 77 0.59 2.62 5.22
C VAL A 77 -0.16 1.66 4.31
N VAL A 78 -1.30 1.18 4.77
CA VAL A 78 -2.15 0.22 4.04
C VAL A 78 -3.39 0.96 3.57
N ILE A 79 -3.67 0.93 2.27
CA ILE A 79 -4.85 1.54 1.66
C ILE A 79 -5.67 0.42 1.02
N ASP A 80 -6.88 0.18 1.52
CA ASP A 80 -7.73 -0.92 1.04
C ASP A 80 -8.22 -0.72 -0.40
N GLU A 81 -8.76 0.45 -0.71
CA GLU A 81 -9.25 0.79 -2.06
C GLU A 81 -8.88 2.23 -2.40
N VAL A 82 -7.75 2.41 -3.07
CA VAL A 82 -7.26 3.75 -3.44
C VAL A 82 -8.18 4.46 -4.45
N GLY A 83 -8.94 3.72 -5.24
CA GLY A 83 -9.94 4.28 -6.16
C GLY A 83 -11.02 5.11 -5.46
N THR A 84 -11.28 4.85 -4.18
CA THR A 84 -12.21 5.66 -3.38
C THR A 84 -11.71 7.11 -3.22
N ILE A 85 -10.39 7.29 -3.09
CA ILE A 85 -9.76 8.63 -3.09
C ILE A 85 -9.97 9.27 -4.47
N GLY A 86 -9.70 8.53 -5.56
CA GLY A 86 -9.79 9.03 -6.95
C GLY A 86 -11.17 9.51 -7.35
N THR A 87 -12.21 8.91 -6.80
CA THR A 87 -13.62 9.25 -7.09
C THR A 87 -14.22 10.23 -6.08
N TYR A 88 -13.46 10.73 -5.12
CA TYR A 88 -13.99 11.69 -4.16
C TYR A 88 -14.39 13.00 -4.83
N HIS A 89 -15.51 13.57 -4.40
CA HIS A 89 -16.14 14.73 -5.07
C HIS A 89 -15.32 16.02 -4.96
N ASP A 90 -14.65 16.27 -3.84
CA ASP A 90 -13.81 17.45 -3.68
C ASP A 90 -12.45 17.24 -4.36
N LYS A 91 -12.31 17.90 -5.52
CA LYS A 91 -11.09 17.82 -6.33
C LYS A 91 -9.85 18.33 -5.59
N LYS A 92 -9.99 19.37 -4.75
CA LYS A 92 -8.83 19.97 -4.06
C LYS A 92 -8.23 18.98 -3.05
N ILE A 93 -9.09 18.34 -2.25
CA ILE A 93 -8.67 17.32 -1.28
C ILE A 93 -8.04 16.14 -2.00
N ARG A 94 -8.69 15.63 -3.05
CA ARG A 94 -8.19 14.51 -3.86
C ARG A 94 -6.82 14.79 -4.45
N ASP A 95 -6.68 15.94 -5.12
CA ASP A 95 -5.43 16.32 -5.79
C ASP A 95 -4.30 16.55 -4.76
N ALA A 96 -4.61 17.11 -3.58
CA ALA A 96 -3.64 17.26 -2.49
C ALA A 96 -3.13 15.90 -2.01
N ILE A 97 -4.03 14.93 -1.76
CA ILE A 97 -3.66 13.57 -1.35
C ILE A 97 -2.77 12.92 -2.39
N PHE A 98 -3.14 12.95 -3.68
CA PHE A 98 -2.33 12.33 -4.72
C PHE A 98 -0.97 13.00 -4.93
N ASN A 99 -0.86 14.32 -4.77
CA ASN A 99 0.42 15.02 -4.82
C ASN A 99 1.33 14.58 -3.65
N ASP A 100 0.78 14.45 -2.47
CA ASP A 100 1.52 13.98 -1.29
C ASP A 100 1.93 12.50 -1.45
N MET A 101 1.06 11.65 -2.00
CA MET A 101 1.39 10.27 -2.34
C MET A 101 2.57 10.18 -3.30
N ILE A 102 2.59 10.98 -4.36
CA ILE A 102 3.68 10.98 -5.34
C ILE A 102 5.01 11.26 -4.65
N GLU A 103 5.06 12.29 -3.81
CA GLU A 103 6.29 12.67 -3.11
C GLU A 103 6.74 11.57 -2.13
N LEU A 104 5.79 11.01 -1.37
CA LEU A 104 6.06 9.90 -0.44
C LEU A 104 6.54 8.64 -1.16
N PHE A 105 6.01 8.32 -2.35
CA PHE A 105 6.46 7.16 -3.13
C PHE A 105 7.87 7.36 -3.69
N GLN A 106 8.19 8.58 -4.12
CA GLN A 106 9.52 8.90 -4.66
C GLN A 106 10.61 8.89 -3.60
N LYS A 107 10.31 9.36 -2.40
CA LYS A 107 11.30 9.62 -1.35
C LYS A 107 11.15 8.73 -0.11
N GLY A 108 9.94 8.26 0.21
CA GLY A 108 9.63 7.58 1.48
C GLY A 108 10.37 6.26 1.70
N ARG A 109 10.78 5.55 0.62
CA ARG A 109 11.49 4.27 0.72
C ARG A 109 12.77 4.36 1.55
N ALA A 110 13.61 5.36 1.30
CA ALA A 110 14.85 5.54 2.04
C ALA A 110 14.58 5.84 3.54
N CYS A 111 13.46 6.48 3.82
CA CYS A 111 12.97 6.81 5.16
C CYS A 111 12.15 5.68 5.80
N LYS A 112 12.06 4.51 5.18
CA LYS A 112 11.24 3.37 5.65
C LYS A 112 9.75 3.70 5.83
N ILE A 113 9.17 4.52 4.94
CA ILE A 113 7.73 4.68 4.81
C ILE A 113 7.30 3.78 3.66
N ILE A 114 6.53 2.74 3.97
CA ILE A 114 6.21 1.63 3.06
C ILE A 114 4.72 1.60 2.82
N PHE A 115 4.31 1.68 1.56
CA PHE A 115 2.92 1.64 1.15
C PHE A 115 2.53 0.25 0.64
N LEU A 116 1.36 -0.21 1.07
CA LEU A 116 0.64 -1.37 0.57
C LEU A 116 -0.71 -0.86 0.04
N ILE A 117 -0.89 -0.86 -1.27
CA ILE A 117 -2.03 -0.22 -1.91
C ILE A 117 -2.82 -1.29 -2.66
N PHE A 118 -4.12 -1.34 -2.37
CA PHE A 118 -5.05 -2.20 -3.06
C PHE A 118 -5.98 -1.37 -3.94
N ALA A 119 -6.35 -1.92 -5.09
CA ALA A 119 -7.26 -1.30 -6.03
C ALA A 119 -8.02 -2.36 -6.82
N GLN A 120 -9.30 -2.18 -6.99
CA GLN A 120 -10.12 -3.01 -7.88
C GLN A 120 -9.95 -2.58 -9.34
N LYS A 121 -9.71 -1.30 -9.58
CA LYS A 121 -9.51 -0.70 -10.91
C LYS A 121 -8.33 0.25 -10.89
N CYS A 122 -7.48 0.14 -11.91
CA CYS A 122 -6.28 0.96 -12.06
C CYS A 122 -6.39 1.96 -13.23
N ASP A 123 -7.61 2.40 -13.59
CA ASP A 123 -7.80 3.40 -14.62
C ASP A 123 -7.49 4.82 -14.12
N SER A 124 -7.30 5.76 -15.06
CA SER A 124 -6.91 7.13 -14.75
C SER A 124 -7.95 7.94 -13.96
N THR A 125 -9.19 7.47 -13.89
CA THR A 125 -10.25 8.06 -13.06
C THR A 125 -10.04 7.71 -11.60
N ASN A 126 -9.60 6.49 -11.34
CA ASN A 126 -9.39 5.97 -9.99
C ASN A 126 -7.98 6.28 -9.45
N ILE A 127 -6.96 6.15 -10.30
CA ILE A 127 -5.55 6.39 -9.93
C ILE A 127 -4.89 7.21 -11.04
N PRO A 128 -4.50 8.46 -10.79
CA PRO A 128 -3.77 9.25 -11.76
C PRO A 128 -2.50 8.53 -12.25
N SER A 129 -2.20 8.62 -13.54
CA SER A 129 -1.08 7.90 -14.15
C SER A 129 0.28 8.25 -13.52
N ASN A 130 0.46 9.49 -13.08
CA ASN A 130 1.65 9.94 -12.37
C ASN A 130 1.79 9.32 -10.97
N VAL A 131 0.70 8.94 -10.31
CA VAL A 131 0.73 8.15 -9.07
C VAL A 131 1.14 6.72 -9.40
N LEU A 132 0.47 6.10 -10.38
CA LEU A 132 0.71 4.71 -10.76
C LEU A 132 2.16 4.47 -11.22
N THR A 133 2.77 5.40 -11.94
CA THR A 133 4.17 5.27 -12.40
C THR A 133 5.19 5.29 -11.28
N ASN A 134 4.85 5.83 -10.12
CA ASN A 134 5.71 5.84 -8.94
C ASN A 134 5.57 4.57 -8.07
N ILE A 135 4.60 3.71 -8.36
CA ILE A 135 4.47 2.40 -7.70
C ILE A 135 5.39 1.40 -8.41
N GLN A 136 6.47 1.03 -7.75
CA GLN A 136 7.52 0.21 -8.35
C GLN A 136 7.12 -1.27 -8.46
N SER A 137 6.78 -1.89 -7.33
CA SER A 137 6.40 -3.32 -7.31
C SER A 137 4.90 -3.47 -7.44
N ARG A 138 4.45 -4.39 -8.29
CA ARG A 138 3.04 -4.56 -8.63
C ARG A 138 2.64 -6.02 -8.61
N ILE A 139 1.41 -6.27 -8.18
CA ILE A 139 0.79 -7.60 -8.17
C ILE A 139 -0.55 -7.49 -8.87
N LEU A 140 -0.75 -8.24 -9.93
CA LEU A 140 -2.01 -8.32 -10.66
C LEU A 140 -2.64 -9.70 -10.46
N MET A 141 -3.83 -9.69 -9.90
CA MET A 141 -4.67 -10.89 -9.80
C MET A 141 -5.53 -11.04 -11.05
N LYS A 142 -6.46 -12.01 -11.05
CA LYS A 142 -7.39 -12.23 -12.15
C LYS A 142 -8.12 -10.94 -12.54
N THR A 143 -8.08 -10.61 -13.82
CA THR A 143 -8.84 -9.51 -14.43
C THR A 143 -9.10 -9.82 -15.90
N ASP A 144 -10.26 -9.39 -16.39
CA ASP A 144 -10.62 -9.38 -17.82
C ASP A 144 -10.30 -8.03 -18.49
N SER A 145 -9.94 -7.02 -17.68
CA SER A 145 -9.61 -5.68 -18.15
C SER A 145 -8.21 -5.64 -18.77
N GLU A 146 -8.17 -5.43 -20.08
CA GLU A 146 -6.90 -5.20 -20.80
C GLU A 146 -6.19 -3.94 -20.32
N PHE A 147 -6.94 -2.91 -19.97
CA PHE A 147 -6.39 -1.67 -19.42
C PHE A 147 -5.65 -1.92 -18.10
N ASN A 148 -6.28 -2.65 -17.16
CA ASN A 148 -5.64 -3.01 -15.89
C ASN A 148 -4.37 -3.83 -16.13
N THR A 149 -4.43 -4.79 -17.04
CA THR A 149 -3.30 -5.65 -17.40
C THR A 149 -2.12 -4.81 -17.91
N ASN A 150 -2.37 -3.95 -18.89
CA ASN A 150 -1.35 -3.11 -19.51
C ASN A 150 -0.75 -2.10 -18.52
N SER A 151 -1.60 -1.49 -17.68
CA SER A 151 -1.16 -0.49 -16.71
C SER A 151 -0.33 -1.08 -15.59
N MET A 152 -0.63 -2.30 -15.18
CA MET A 152 0.00 -2.94 -14.01
C MET A 152 1.27 -3.71 -14.38
N ILE A 153 1.24 -4.52 -15.41
CA ILE A 153 2.31 -5.49 -15.72
C ILE A 153 2.88 -5.26 -17.12
N GLY A 154 2.00 -5.30 -18.14
CA GLY A 154 2.35 -5.23 -19.55
C GLY A 154 1.23 -5.79 -20.42
N THR A 155 1.46 -5.95 -21.72
CA THR A 155 0.43 -6.44 -22.64
C THR A 155 0.04 -7.89 -22.33
N LYS A 156 -1.19 -8.25 -22.68
CA LYS A 156 -1.67 -9.64 -22.54
C LYS A 156 -0.73 -10.64 -23.20
N GLU A 157 -0.21 -10.31 -24.37
CA GLU A 157 0.74 -11.16 -25.11
C GLU A 157 2.04 -11.35 -24.31
N GLN A 158 2.61 -10.29 -23.76
CA GLN A 158 3.81 -10.39 -22.92
C GLN A 158 3.57 -11.29 -21.70
N ILE A 159 2.43 -11.15 -21.05
CA ILE A 159 2.07 -11.96 -19.89
C ILE A 159 1.87 -13.43 -20.32
N GLN A 160 1.17 -13.66 -21.40
CA GLN A 160 0.92 -15.01 -21.88
C GLN A 160 2.20 -15.73 -22.29
N ASN A 161 3.18 -15.03 -22.86
CA ASN A 161 4.49 -15.59 -23.15
C ASN A 161 5.27 -16.02 -21.89
N ILE A 162 5.04 -15.36 -20.76
CA ILE A 162 5.69 -15.68 -19.49
C ILE A 162 4.93 -16.77 -18.73
N THR A 163 3.61 -16.68 -18.71
CA THR A 163 2.76 -17.50 -17.83
C THR A 163 2.13 -18.69 -18.54
N HIS A 164 2.08 -18.67 -19.88
CA HIS A 164 1.33 -19.59 -20.74
C HIS A 164 -0.18 -19.62 -20.48
N ILE A 165 -0.70 -18.65 -19.71
CA ILE A 165 -2.11 -18.54 -19.31
C ILE A 165 -2.55 -17.09 -19.45
N ASP A 166 -3.74 -16.86 -20.00
CA ASP A 166 -4.38 -15.53 -19.99
C ASP A 166 -4.76 -15.14 -18.54
N VAL A 167 -4.49 -13.88 -18.16
CA VAL A 167 -4.83 -13.34 -16.83
C VAL A 167 -6.32 -13.49 -16.51
N ALA A 168 -7.19 -13.40 -17.51
CA ALA A 168 -8.62 -13.62 -17.36
C ALA A 168 -8.99 -15.06 -16.92
N ASN A 169 -8.08 -16.01 -17.14
CA ASN A 169 -8.24 -17.41 -16.79
C ASN A 169 -7.50 -17.81 -15.50
N PHE A 170 -6.94 -16.85 -14.76
CA PHE A 170 -6.28 -17.17 -13.51
C PHE A 170 -7.26 -17.77 -12.49
N ASN A 171 -6.85 -18.85 -11.85
CA ASN A 171 -7.57 -19.42 -10.71
C ASN A 171 -7.50 -18.52 -9.49
N LYS A 172 -8.35 -18.76 -8.49
CA LYS A 172 -8.32 -18.04 -7.21
C LYS A 172 -6.91 -18.05 -6.60
N GLY A 173 -6.43 -16.89 -6.19
CA GLY A 173 -5.11 -16.70 -5.61
C GLY A 173 -3.95 -16.73 -6.62
N ARG A 174 -4.17 -17.05 -7.90
CA ARG A 174 -3.15 -16.91 -8.92
C ARG A 174 -2.93 -15.44 -9.23
N ALA A 175 -1.67 -15.02 -9.28
CA ALA A 175 -1.30 -13.64 -9.58
C ALA A 175 0.01 -13.58 -10.35
N ILE A 176 0.23 -12.48 -11.04
CA ILE A 176 1.50 -12.13 -11.66
C ILE A 176 2.10 -10.92 -10.95
N THR A 177 3.38 -10.98 -10.65
CA THR A 177 4.11 -9.90 -10.00
C THR A 177 5.07 -9.26 -10.96
N LYS A 178 5.31 -7.96 -10.77
CA LYS A 178 6.43 -7.23 -11.37
C LYS A 178 7.26 -6.63 -10.24
N ASP A 179 8.51 -7.06 -10.14
CA ASP A 179 9.44 -6.52 -9.17
C ASP A 179 9.93 -5.14 -9.60
N GLY A 180 9.89 -4.17 -8.68
CA GLY A 180 10.26 -2.79 -9.00
C GLY A 180 11.77 -2.53 -9.01
N ILE A 181 12.59 -3.48 -8.57
CA ILE A 181 14.06 -3.37 -8.54
C ILE A 181 14.66 -4.10 -9.72
N THR A 182 14.31 -5.39 -9.89
CA THR A 182 14.86 -6.25 -10.95
C THR A 182 14.09 -6.15 -12.25
N SER A 183 12.88 -5.56 -12.21
CA SER A 183 11.91 -5.58 -13.32
C SER A 183 11.46 -6.98 -13.74
N GLU A 184 11.81 -8.00 -12.96
CA GLU A 184 11.39 -9.37 -13.23
C GLU A 184 9.88 -9.54 -13.04
N THR A 185 9.32 -10.35 -13.92
CA THR A 185 7.90 -10.70 -13.88
C THR A 185 7.78 -12.18 -13.55
N SER A 186 7.00 -12.51 -12.52
CA SER A 186 6.86 -13.89 -12.03
C SER A 186 5.40 -14.26 -11.78
N LEU A 187 5.05 -15.48 -12.10
CA LEU A 187 3.76 -16.08 -11.76
C LEU A 187 3.81 -16.62 -10.34
N ILE A 188 2.86 -16.23 -9.51
CA ILE A 188 2.78 -16.67 -8.12
C ILE A 188 1.42 -17.26 -7.77
N GLN A 189 1.38 -18.06 -6.71
CA GLN A 189 0.17 -18.52 -6.06
C GLN A 189 0.11 -17.94 -4.65
N VAL A 190 -0.86 -17.05 -4.41
CA VAL A 190 -1.13 -16.52 -3.07
C VAL A 190 -1.73 -17.65 -2.22
N PRO A 191 -1.23 -17.88 -0.99
CA PRO A 191 -1.79 -18.88 -0.10
C PRO A 191 -3.26 -18.59 0.21
N TYR A 192 -4.07 -19.63 0.28
CA TYR A 192 -5.44 -19.50 0.76
C TYR A 192 -5.44 -19.45 2.29
N VAL A 193 -6.09 -18.45 2.84
CA VAL A 193 -6.37 -18.33 4.27
C VAL A 193 -7.88 -18.44 4.45
N SER A 194 -8.35 -19.45 5.16
CA SER A 194 -9.76 -19.63 5.45
C SER A 194 -10.25 -18.52 6.40
N GLU A 195 -11.56 -18.26 6.41
CA GLU A 195 -12.15 -17.25 7.31
C GLU A 195 -11.87 -17.57 8.80
N ASN A 196 -11.86 -18.84 9.17
CA ASN A 196 -11.54 -19.27 10.54
C ASN A 196 -10.07 -19.02 10.89
N GLU A 197 -9.14 -19.31 9.99
CA GLU A 197 -7.71 -19.02 10.17
C GLU A 197 -7.49 -17.52 10.28
N HIS A 198 -8.12 -16.72 9.40
CA HIS A 198 -8.06 -15.27 9.44
C HIS A 198 -8.55 -14.73 10.79
N ARG A 199 -9.72 -15.16 11.27
CA ARG A 199 -10.25 -14.76 12.59
C ARG A 199 -9.31 -15.16 13.74
N ASN A 200 -8.67 -16.31 13.65
CA ASN A 200 -7.70 -16.75 14.65
C ASN A 200 -6.44 -15.89 14.65
N ILE A 201 -5.91 -15.55 13.46
CA ILE A 201 -4.77 -14.64 13.31
C ILE A 201 -5.11 -13.27 13.93
N VAL A 202 -6.26 -12.70 13.59
CA VAL A 202 -6.74 -11.42 14.11
C VAL A 202 -6.86 -11.44 15.64
N ARG A 203 -7.45 -12.49 16.22
CA ARG A 203 -7.54 -12.64 17.68
C ARG A 203 -6.17 -12.75 18.33
N HIS A 204 -5.27 -13.54 17.76
CA HIS A 204 -3.91 -13.73 18.30
C HIS A 204 -3.13 -12.40 18.30
N LEU A 205 -3.18 -11.66 17.21
CA LEU A 205 -2.59 -10.33 17.13
C LEU A 205 -3.20 -9.38 18.16
N GLY A 206 -4.53 -9.34 18.29
CA GLY A 206 -5.22 -8.50 19.27
C GLY A 206 -4.89 -8.85 20.73
N HIS A 207 -4.56 -10.10 21.06
CA HIS A 207 -4.10 -10.51 22.39
C HIS A 207 -2.64 -10.14 22.62
N SER A 208 -1.77 -10.33 21.64
CA SER A 208 -0.33 -10.00 21.75
C SER A 208 -0.07 -8.50 21.94
N LEU A 209 -1.03 -7.66 21.58
CA LEU A 209 -0.91 -6.19 21.66
C LEU A 209 -1.59 -5.58 22.90
N LYS A 210 -2.29 -6.40 23.70
CA LYS A 210 -2.90 -5.97 24.96
C LYS A 210 -1.97 -6.10 26.16
N ASN A 211 -0.89 -6.84 26.03
CA ASN A 211 0.18 -7.02 27.01
C ASN A 211 1.38 -6.11 26.67
#